data_6eed927edd4c053b4af54e9e4f0038c8
#
_entry.id   6eed927edd4c053b4af54e9e4f0038c8
#
_cell.length_a   1.000
_cell.length_b   1.000
_cell.length_c   1.000
_cell.angle_alpha   90.00
_cell.angle_beta   90.00
_cell.angle_gamma   90.00
#
_symmetry.space_group_name_H-M   'P 1'
#
loop_
_entity.id
_entity.type
_entity.pdbx_description
1 polymer ?
#
loop_
_entity_poly.entity_id
_entity_poly.type
_entity_poly.pdbx_seq_one_letter_code
_entity_poly.pdbx_strand_id
1 'polypeptide(L)'
;MNSKQIRIVIVDDHQQVRETWKLLLEQDKRLAIIGECSNGQEAIEAAKKMIPDIILMDINMQPINGLEATRIIAAQVPSIKIIGMSINNQPSYARNMIQLGARGYVTKNSSKLEMTTAIINVFNGEQYICEEVKSKMTGSQNNFLSNEL
;
A
#
# COMPACT_ATOMS: atom_id res chain seq x y z
N MET A 1 -14.33 15.77 -19.34
CA MET A 1 -14.77 15.53 -18.57
C MET A 1 -14.07 15.14 -17.47
N ASN A 2 -14.47 14.95 -16.61
CA ASN A 2 -13.83 14.72 -15.42
C ASN A 2 -13.13 13.44 -15.37
N SER A 3 -11.88 13.46 -15.09
CA SER A 3 -11.20 12.23 -14.84
C SER A 3 -11.69 11.67 -13.54
N LYS A 4 -11.76 10.37 -13.47
CA LYS A 4 -12.10 9.71 -12.25
C LYS A 4 -11.00 9.85 -11.25
N GLN A 5 -11.38 10.04 -10.00
CA GLN A 5 -10.41 10.03 -8.92
C GLN A 5 -9.98 8.60 -8.63
N ILE A 6 -8.77 8.45 -8.12
CA ILE A 6 -8.28 7.18 -7.62
C ILE A 6 -8.89 6.98 -6.23
N ARG A 7 -9.63 5.90 -6.05
CA ARG A 7 -10.37 5.62 -4.81
C ARG A 7 -9.49 4.79 -3.89
N ILE A 8 -9.25 5.32 -2.69
CA ILE A 8 -8.25 4.77 -1.77
C ILE A 8 -8.88 4.46 -0.42
N VAL A 9 -8.55 3.30 0.14
CA VAL A 9 -8.85 2.96 1.53
C VAL A 9 -7.53 2.92 2.27
N ILE A 10 -7.48 3.55 3.44
CA ILE A 10 -6.27 3.54 4.29
C ILE A 10 -6.52 2.61 5.47
N VAL A 11 -5.62 1.67 5.68
CA VAL A 11 -5.71 0.69 6.77
C VAL A 11 -4.51 0.86 7.67
N ASP A 12 -4.74 1.25 8.92
CA ASP A 12 -3.70 1.44 9.92
C ASP A 12 -4.39 1.44 11.29
N ASP A 13 -3.80 0.77 12.26
CA ASP A 13 -4.39 0.72 13.59
C ASP A 13 -4.12 1.99 14.41
N HIS A 14 -3.35 2.94 13.88
CA HIS A 14 -3.10 4.22 14.52
C HIS A 14 -3.93 5.30 13.86
N GLN A 15 -4.92 5.82 14.60
CA GLN A 15 -5.83 6.81 14.05
C GLN A 15 -5.10 8.05 13.55
N GLN A 16 -4.07 8.48 14.28
CA GLN A 16 -3.34 9.70 13.88
C GLN A 16 -2.61 9.50 12.56
N VAL A 17 -2.09 8.31 12.29
CA VAL A 17 -1.43 8.02 11.03
C VAL A 17 -2.44 8.07 9.90
N ARG A 18 -3.62 7.45 10.09
CA ARG A 18 -4.67 7.49 9.07
C ARG A 18 -5.10 8.91 8.76
N GLU A 19 -5.32 9.72 9.81
CA GLU A 19 -5.78 11.10 9.63
C GLU A 19 -4.73 11.94 8.92
N THR A 20 -3.48 11.73 9.26
CA THR A 20 -2.40 12.49 8.63
C THR A 20 -2.31 12.17 7.15
N TRP A 21 -2.30 10.88 6.79
CA TRP A 21 -2.23 10.52 5.38
C TRP A 21 -3.47 10.96 4.61
N LYS A 22 -4.65 10.85 5.24
CA LYS A 22 -5.87 11.32 4.58
C LYS A 22 -5.76 12.80 4.26
N LEU A 23 -5.34 13.60 5.24
CA LEU A 23 -5.21 15.04 5.04
C LEU A 23 -4.21 15.36 3.93
N LEU A 24 -3.05 14.72 3.96
CA LEU A 24 -2.01 14.99 2.98
C LEU A 24 -2.41 14.55 1.58
N LEU A 25 -2.99 13.37 1.46
CA LEU A 25 -3.31 12.81 0.15
C LEU A 25 -4.50 13.52 -0.49
N GLU A 26 -5.46 13.97 0.31
CA GLU A 26 -6.62 14.67 -0.24
C GLU A 26 -6.29 16.06 -0.75
N GLN A 27 -5.08 16.56 -0.50
CA GLN A 27 -4.63 17.79 -1.13
C GLN A 27 -4.42 17.61 -2.64
N ASP A 28 -4.27 16.38 -3.08
CA ASP A 28 -4.15 16.07 -4.51
C ASP A 28 -5.53 15.71 -5.04
N LYS A 29 -6.04 16.49 -5.97
CA LYS A 29 -7.41 16.32 -6.45
C LYS A 29 -7.63 15.04 -7.24
N ARG A 30 -6.56 14.36 -7.62
CA ARG A 30 -6.66 13.07 -8.31
C ARG A 30 -7.01 11.93 -7.36
N LEU A 31 -6.88 12.15 -6.04
CA LEU A 31 -7.01 11.10 -5.03
C LEU A 31 -8.24 11.34 -4.17
N ALA A 32 -8.93 10.26 -3.82
CA ALA A 32 -10.09 10.32 -2.93
C ALA A 32 -9.96 9.22 -1.88
N ILE A 33 -9.92 9.60 -0.61
CA ILE A 33 -9.91 8.63 0.48
C ILE A 33 -11.37 8.28 0.78
N ILE A 34 -11.78 7.08 0.40
CA ILE A 34 -13.18 6.67 0.53
C ILE A 34 -13.45 5.85 1.77
N GLY A 35 -12.42 5.46 2.50
CA GLY A 35 -12.62 4.68 3.72
C GLY A 35 -11.37 4.59 4.54
N GLU A 36 -11.55 4.30 5.82
CA GLU A 36 -10.47 4.08 6.77
C GLU A 36 -10.79 2.83 7.55
N CYS A 37 -9.77 2.02 7.79
CA CYS A 37 -9.90 0.79 8.55
C CYS A 37 -8.82 0.74 9.61
N SER A 38 -9.12 0.13 10.75
CA SER A 38 -8.18 0.04 11.85
C SER A 38 -7.57 -1.35 12.03
N ASN A 39 -7.99 -2.32 11.24
CA ASN A 39 -7.43 -3.67 11.33
C ASN A 39 -7.68 -4.44 10.05
N GLY A 40 -7.09 -5.64 9.97
CA GLY A 40 -7.16 -6.45 8.77
C GLY A 40 -8.55 -6.96 8.44
N GLN A 41 -9.35 -7.25 9.46
CA GLN A 41 -10.70 -7.72 9.22
C GLN A 41 -11.55 -6.64 8.56
N GLU A 42 -11.45 -5.40 9.07
CA GLU A 42 -12.15 -4.29 8.46
C GLU A 42 -11.69 -4.06 7.03
N ALA A 43 -10.39 -4.24 6.78
CA ALA A 43 -9.85 -4.06 5.44
C ALA A 43 -10.45 -5.08 4.46
N ILE A 44 -10.57 -6.34 4.89
CA ILE A 44 -11.15 -7.37 4.04
C ILE A 44 -12.60 -7.03 3.72
N GLU A 45 -13.36 -6.60 4.72
CA GLU A 45 -14.75 -6.24 4.52
C GLU A 45 -14.90 -5.02 3.61
N ALA A 46 -14.06 -4.01 3.81
CA ALA A 46 -14.09 -2.81 2.98
C ALA A 46 -13.72 -3.14 1.53
N ALA A 47 -12.75 -4.04 1.34
CA ALA A 47 -12.35 -4.45 0.01
C ALA A 47 -13.53 -5.03 -0.78
N LYS A 48 -14.31 -5.89 -0.13
CA LYS A 48 -15.46 -6.52 -0.78
C LYS A 48 -16.60 -5.54 -1.02
N LYS A 49 -16.81 -4.65 -0.06
CA LYS A 49 -17.96 -3.75 -0.11
C LYS A 49 -17.70 -2.56 -1.01
N MET A 50 -16.54 -1.95 -0.91
CA MET A 50 -16.24 -0.70 -1.61
C MET A 50 -15.48 -0.90 -2.91
N ILE A 51 -14.75 -1.97 -3.02
CA ILE A 51 -13.88 -2.29 -4.17
C ILE A 51 -13.08 -1.05 -4.57
N PRO A 52 -12.17 -0.58 -3.69
CA PRO A 52 -11.36 0.60 -4.01
C PRO A 52 -10.34 0.28 -5.09
N ASP A 53 -9.74 1.31 -5.66
CA ASP A 53 -8.65 1.12 -6.62
C ASP A 53 -7.37 0.73 -5.90
N ILE A 54 -7.11 1.39 -4.77
CA ILE A 54 -5.87 1.21 -4.00
C ILE A 54 -6.22 1.00 -2.52
N ILE A 55 -5.52 0.10 -1.88
CA ILE A 55 -5.52 0.01 -0.42
C ILE A 55 -4.10 0.29 0.07
N LEU A 56 -3.96 1.27 0.97
CA LEU A 56 -2.71 1.48 1.68
C LEU A 56 -2.79 0.63 2.95
N MET A 57 -1.97 -0.41 3.02
CA MET A 57 -2.11 -1.46 4.02
C MET A 57 -0.95 -1.46 5.00
N ASP A 58 -1.22 -1.06 6.24
CA ASP A 58 -0.25 -1.23 7.32
C ASP A 58 -0.02 -2.73 7.55
N ILE A 59 1.24 -3.15 7.61
CA ILE A 59 1.51 -4.57 7.76
C ILE A 59 1.57 -5.01 9.22
N ASN A 60 1.65 -4.08 10.17
CA ASN A 60 1.79 -4.42 11.58
C ASN A 60 0.51 -4.13 12.35
N MET A 61 -0.45 -5.04 12.28
CA MET A 61 -1.73 -4.90 12.95
C MET A 61 -2.14 -6.23 13.59
N GLN A 62 -3.12 -6.15 14.51
CA GLN A 62 -3.67 -7.30 15.19
C GLN A 62 -5.20 -7.21 15.11
N PRO A 63 -5.93 -8.31 15.14
CA PRO A 63 -5.47 -9.70 15.14
C PRO A 63 -5.07 -10.22 13.78
N ILE A 64 -5.57 -9.64 12.68
CA ILE A 64 -5.17 -10.00 11.33
C ILE A 64 -4.23 -8.92 10.86
N ASN A 65 -2.95 -9.29 10.62
CA ASN A 65 -1.97 -8.31 10.19
C ASN A 65 -2.13 -8.02 8.69
N GLY A 66 -1.38 -7.02 8.22
CA GLY A 66 -1.50 -6.59 6.83
C GLY A 66 -1.02 -7.61 5.83
N LEU A 67 -0.09 -8.48 6.21
CA LEU A 67 0.36 -9.54 5.31
C LEU A 67 -0.78 -10.52 5.03
N GLU A 68 -1.45 -10.96 6.09
CA GLU A 68 -2.56 -11.90 5.94
C GLU A 68 -3.73 -11.26 5.21
N ALA A 69 -4.07 -10.01 5.56
CA ALA A 69 -5.14 -9.29 4.89
C ALA A 69 -4.84 -9.13 3.39
N THR A 70 -3.58 -8.82 3.05
CA THR A 70 -3.17 -8.69 1.66
C THR A 70 -3.38 -9.99 0.90
N ARG A 71 -2.97 -11.10 1.50
CA ARG A 71 -3.14 -12.41 0.87
C ARG A 71 -4.60 -12.69 0.57
N ILE A 72 -5.46 -12.43 1.56
CA ILE A 72 -6.89 -12.71 1.40
C ILE A 72 -7.51 -11.80 0.35
N ILE A 73 -7.23 -10.50 0.42
CA ILE A 73 -7.81 -9.54 -0.52
C ILE A 73 -7.33 -9.81 -1.94
N ALA A 74 -6.04 -10.09 -2.12
CA ALA A 74 -5.50 -10.36 -3.45
C ALA A 74 -6.17 -11.58 -4.09
N ALA A 75 -6.51 -12.58 -3.28
CA ALA A 75 -7.19 -13.77 -3.78
C ALA A 75 -8.66 -13.53 -4.07
N GLN A 76 -9.34 -12.73 -3.23
CA GLN A 76 -10.78 -12.57 -3.34
C GLN A 76 -11.22 -11.40 -4.22
N VAL A 77 -10.43 -10.33 -4.27
CA VAL A 77 -10.78 -9.14 -5.07
C VAL A 77 -9.53 -8.70 -5.84
N PRO A 78 -9.11 -9.46 -6.84
CA PRO A 78 -7.82 -9.20 -7.49
C PRO A 78 -7.72 -7.89 -8.27
N SER A 79 -8.83 -7.19 -8.48
CA SER A 79 -8.77 -5.88 -9.12
C SER A 79 -8.19 -4.80 -8.22
N ILE A 80 -8.19 -5.02 -6.92
CA ILE A 80 -7.68 -4.04 -5.97
C ILE A 80 -6.16 -4.13 -5.94
N LYS A 81 -5.50 -2.98 -5.96
CA LYS A 81 -4.05 -2.93 -5.89
C LYS A 81 -3.65 -2.48 -4.50
N ILE A 82 -2.78 -3.23 -3.86
CA ILE A 82 -2.40 -3.01 -2.47
C ILE A 82 -0.99 -2.49 -2.39
N ILE A 83 -0.79 -1.43 -1.60
CA ILE A 83 0.52 -0.88 -1.30
C ILE A 83 0.76 -1.08 0.19
N GLY A 84 1.78 -1.84 0.55
CA GLY A 84 2.12 -2.04 1.95
C GLY A 84 2.77 -0.81 2.55
N MET A 85 2.46 -0.54 3.81
CA MET A 85 3.06 0.55 4.57
C MET A 85 3.62 0.01 5.87
N SER A 86 4.81 0.46 6.26
CA SER A 86 5.38 0.04 7.53
C SER A 86 6.46 1.03 7.96
N ILE A 87 6.76 1.06 9.27
CA ILE A 87 7.96 1.76 9.74
C ILE A 87 9.21 0.98 9.37
N ASN A 88 9.05 -0.27 8.94
CA ASN A 88 10.16 -1.15 8.63
C ASN A 88 10.67 -0.94 7.22
N ASN A 89 11.97 -0.73 7.07
CA ASN A 89 12.56 -0.47 5.76
C ASN A 89 13.40 -1.64 5.24
N GLN A 90 13.26 -2.82 5.83
CA GLN A 90 14.01 -4.00 5.40
C GLN A 90 13.43 -4.53 4.09
N PRO A 91 14.29 -4.85 3.11
CA PRO A 91 13.79 -5.39 1.84
C PRO A 91 12.97 -6.66 1.98
N SER A 92 13.20 -7.46 3.02
CA SER A 92 12.45 -8.70 3.22
C SER A 92 10.96 -8.43 3.42
N TYR A 93 10.61 -7.33 4.09
CA TYR A 93 9.20 -7.01 4.28
C TYR A 93 8.53 -6.64 2.95
N ALA A 94 9.24 -5.87 2.13
CA ALA A 94 8.73 -5.52 0.81
C ALA A 94 8.54 -6.77 -0.04
N ARG A 95 9.54 -7.65 -0.02
CA ARG A 95 9.47 -8.90 -0.80
C ARG A 95 8.30 -9.75 -0.36
N ASN A 96 8.08 -9.88 0.96
CA ASN A 96 6.97 -10.67 1.45
C ASN A 96 5.64 -10.12 1.00
N MET A 97 5.47 -8.79 1.05
CA MET A 97 4.24 -8.16 0.61
C MET A 97 4.00 -8.39 -0.88
N ILE A 98 5.03 -8.24 -1.70
CA ILE A 98 4.90 -8.45 -3.14
C ILE A 98 4.53 -9.91 -3.42
N GLN A 99 5.14 -10.84 -2.73
CA GLN A 99 4.84 -12.27 -2.93
C GLN A 99 3.41 -12.61 -2.56
N LEU A 100 2.83 -11.86 -1.61
CA LEU A 100 1.45 -12.09 -1.19
C LEU A 100 0.44 -11.36 -2.06
N GLY A 101 0.89 -10.58 -3.03
CA GLY A 101 0.01 -9.95 -4.00
C GLY A 101 0.00 -8.44 -4.00
N ALA A 102 0.76 -7.80 -3.10
CA ALA A 102 0.85 -6.34 -3.12
C ALA A 102 1.59 -5.87 -4.37
N ARG A 103 1.28 -4.66 -4.81
CA ARG A 103 1.93 -4.06 -5.97
C ARG A 103 2.90 -2.98 -5.57
N GLY A 104 2.99 -2.66 -4.30
CA GLY A 104 3.91 -1.64 -3.85
C GLY A 104 4.22 -1.74 -2.38
N TYR A 105 5.28 -1.03 -1.98
CA TYR A 105 5.69 -0.97 -0.59
C TYR A 105 6.35 0.38 -0.30
N VAL A 106 5.89 1.06 0.73
CA VAL A 106 6.45 2.34 1.17
C VAL A 106 6.65 2.30 2.68
N THR A 107 7.55 3.16 3.18
CA THR A 107 7.68 3.30 4.62
C THR A 107 6.77 4.43 5.08
N LYS A 108 6.39 4.41 6.35
CA LYS A 108 5.47 5.42 6.89
C LYS A 108 6.09 6.81 6.97
N ASN A 109 7.42 6.90 6.85
CA ASN A 109 8.05 8.21 6.80
C ASN A 109 8.36 8.67 5.37
N SER A 110 7.75 8.04 4.39
CA SER A 110 7.85 8.52 3.01
C SER A 110 7.24 9.91 2.90
N SER A 111 7.77 10.72 2.00
CA SER A 111 7.22 12.05 1.77
C SER A 111 5.84 11.94 1.12
N LYS A 112 5.09 13.05 1.19
CA LYS A 112 3.83 13.12 0.48
C LYS A 112 4.02 12.88 -1.01
N LEU A 113 5.08 13.46 -1.58
CA LEU A 113 5.37 13.27 -3.00
C LEU A 113 5.64 11.81 -3.32
N GLU A 114 6.43 11.13 -2.49
CA GLU A 114 6.72 9.73 -2.76
C GLU A 114 5.48 8.86 -2.64
N MET A 115 4.65 9.10 -1.62
CA MET A 115 3.42 8.34 -1.45
C MET A 115 2.49 8.56 -2.64
N THR A 116 2.33 9.80 -3.08
CA THR A 116 1.50 10.12 -4.23
C THR A 116 2.03 9.44 -5.49
N THR A 117 3.35 9.49 -5.69
CA THR A 117 3.97 8.82 -6.83
C THR A 117 3.71 7.32 -6.81
N ALA A 118 3.85 6.71 -5.63
CA ALA A 118 3.59 5.28 -5.49
C ALA A 118 2.16 4.94 -5.87
N ILE A 119 1.21 5.72 -5.38
CA ILE A 119 -0.20 5.47 -5.65
C ILE A 119 -0.49 5.55 -7.14
N ILE A 120 0.01 6.60 -7.80
CA ILE A 120 -0.28 6.79 -9.21
C ILE A 120 0.39 5.72 -10.06
N ASN A 121 1.64 5.38 -9.75
CA ASN A 121 2.35 4.35 -10.51
C ASN A 121 1.67 2.99 -10.36
N VAL A 122 1.28 2.64 -9.13
CA VAL A 122 0.62 1.37 -8.90
C VAL A 122 -0.75 1.35 -9.56
N PHE A 123 -1.50 2.47 -9.49
CA PHE A 123 -2.78 2.56 -10.16
C PHE A 123 -2.64 2.32 -11.66
N ASN A 124 -1.54 2.78 -12.25
CA ASN A 124 -1.28 2.61 -13.68
C ASN A 124 -0.68 1.24 -14.03
N GLY A 125 -0.56 0.34 -13.06
CA GLY A 125 -0.13 -1.02 -13.34
C GLY A 125 1.33 -1.30 -13.07
N GLU A 126 2.08 -0.34 -12.54
CA GLU A 126 3.50 -0.53 -12.24
C GLU A 126 3.70 -0.96 -10.80
N GLN A 127 4.79 -1.66 -10.55
CA GLN A 127 5.18 -1.97 -9.19
C GLN A 127 5.99 -0.80 -8.64
N TYR A 128 5.81 -0.48 -7.37
CA TYR A 128 6.56 0.62 -6.76
C TYR A 128 7.16 0.20 -5.42
N ILE A 129 8.47 0.39 -5.28
CA ILE A 129 9.16 0.22 -4.00
C ILE A 129 9.80 1.56 -3.67
N CYS A 130 9.58 2.06 -2.45
CA CYS A 130 10.09 3.38 -2.08
C CYS A 130 11.61 3.41 -2.07
N GLU A 131 12.17 4.64 -2.20
CA GLU A 131 13.62 4.80 -2.33
C GLU A 131 14.37 4.31 -1.10
N GLU A 132 13.81 4.50 0.09
CA GLU A 132 14.47 4.05 1.30
C GLU A 132 14.73 2.55 1.28
N VAL A 133 13.75 1.78 0.82
CA VAL A 133 13.89 0.32 0.74
C VAL A 133 14.77 -0.06 -0.44
N LYS A 134 14.57 0.59 -1.59
CA LYS A 134 15.37 0.30 -2.79
C LYS A 134 16.85 0.51 -2.56
N SER A 135 17.22 1.55 -1.81
CA SER A 135 18.62 1.82 -1.55
C SER A 135 19.28 0.68 -0.77
N LYS A 136 18.50 -0.07 0.00
CA LYS A 136 19.02 -1.22 0.74
C LYS A 136 19.09 -2.47 -0.13
N MET A 137 18.51 -2.44 -1.31
CA MET A 137 18.57 -3.56 -2.24
C MET A 137 19.76 -3.48 -3.18
N THR A 138 20.54 -2.39 -3.14
CA THR A 138 21.73 -2.28 -3.98
C THR A 138 22.83 -3.16 -3.42
N GLY A 139 23.86 -3.40 -4.22
CA GLY A 139 24.96 -4.26 -3.82
C GLY A 139 24.50 -5.71 -3.74
N SER A 140 24.69 -6.34 -2.59
CA SER A 140 24.35 -7.75 -2.44
C SER A 140 22.86 -8.01 -2.63
N GLN A 141 22.04 -6.97 -2.51
CA GLN A 141 20.61 -7.13 -2.63
C GLN A 141 20.11 -7.02 -4.06
N ASN A 142 20.96 -6.65 -4.99
CA ASN A 142 20.56 -6.57 -6.37
C ASN A 142 20.06 -7.89 -6.92
N ASN A 143 20.61 -9.00 -6.43
CA ASN A 143 20.20 -10.31 -6.91
C ASN A 143 18.74 -10.58 -6.66
N PHE A 144 18.19 -10.02 -5.59
CA PHE A 144 16.77 -10.17 -5.34
C PHE A 144 15.94 -9.62 -6.50
N LEU A 145 16.24 -8.40 -6.94
CA LEU A 145 15.48 -7.80 -8.03
C LEU A 145 15.66 -8.56 -9.34
N SER A 146 16.88 -8.99 -9.63
CA SER A 146 17.13 -9.74 -10.83
C SER A 146 16.37 -11.06 -10.85
N ASN A 147 16.30 -11.73 -9.71
CA ASN A 147 15.65 -13.04 -9.64
C ASN A 147 14.13 -12.92 -9.67
N GLU A 148 13.59 -11.79 -9.27
CA GLU A 148 12.16 -11.59 -9.27
C GLU A 148 11.62 -11.26 -10.67
N LEU A 149 12.49 -10.79 -11.51
CA LEU A 149 12.11 -10.47 -12.86
C LEU A 149 12.19 -11.70 -13.77
#